data_4ad77d2d30e1c93c65cdd746cae90113
#
_entry.id   4ad77d2d30e1c93c65cdd746cae90113
#
_cell.length_a   1.000
_cell.length_b   1.000
_cell.length_c   1.000
_cell.angle_alpha   90.00
_cell.angle_beta   90.00
_cell.angle_gamma   90.00
#
_symmetry.space_group_name_H-M   'P 1'
#
loop_
_entity.id
_entity.type
_entity.pdbx_description
1 polymer ?
#
loop_
_entity_poly.entity_id
_entity_poly.type
_entity_poly.pdbx_seq_one_letter_code
_entity_poly.pdbx_strand_id
1 'polypeptide(L)'
;MLLVFCTPKKKKSIPAADISSSPAQPGHYDFSHPQGITLGDALHEVSGIAYITSRTMLAENDEQGRIFSIPLDLPNNQSYASVRFGKKADYEDIVVIDSTAYLLISNGGIVEVDNFAKGPDVPSEIIGQIAGKKNEFESMYYDKSVNSLIVLCKSCHHENDEIRTAYRFDLTERKFSDSVFYSISLADIAAKLNDQNIKFHPSAAALHPILNKIYIISSIGKLMVITDTRGKVEEVMRMNENAFNQPEGLTFAPNGDMYISNEGGAGEATLLKFTYKP
;
A
#
# COMPACT_ATOMS: atom_id res chain seq x y z
N MET A 1 33.99 -22.87 -32.85
CA MET A 1 33.00 -21.76 -32.63
C MET A 1 31.74 -22.42 -32.09
N LEU A 2 31.63 -22.49 -30.77
CA LEU A 2 30.50 -23.13 -30.08
C LEU A 2 29.41 -22.06 -29.87
N LEU A 3 28.26 -22.25 -30.49
CA LEU A 3 27.08 -21.43 -30.27
C LEU A 3 26.39 -21.94 -29.01
N VAL A 4 26.46 -21.14 -27.93
CA VAL A 4 25.70 -21.36 -26.69
C VAL A 4 24.31 -20.80 -26.92
N PHE A 5 23.32 -21.69 -27.07
CA PHE A 5 21.91 -21.30 -27.06
C PHE A 5 21.48 -21.01 -25.61
N CYS A 6 21.25 -19.72 -25.28
CA CYS A 6 20.55 -19.33 -24.07
C CYS A 6 19.07 -19.70 -24.19
N THR A 7 18.63 -20.73 -23.49
CA THR A 7 17.21 -21.03 -23.32
C THR A 7 16.59 -19.99 -22.37
N PRO A 8 15.44 -19.38 -22.69
CA PRO A 8 14.76 -18.44 -21.79
C PRO A 8 14.30 -19.19 -20.53
N LYS A 9 14.71 -18.71 -19.36
CA LYS A 9 14.21 -19.21 -18.06
C LYS A 9 12.68 -19.02 -18.03
N LYS A 10 11.93 -20.10 -17.81
CA LYS A 10 10.48 -20.08 -17.61
C LYS A 10 10.18 -19.13 -16.43
N LYS A 11 9.19 -18.23 -16.62
CA LYS A 11 8.58 -17.47 -15.52
C LYS A 11 8.18 -18.46 -14.42
N LYS A 12 8.76 -18.32 -13.23
CA LYS A 12 8.30 -19.04 -12.04
C LYS A 12 6.87 -18.55 -11.75
N SER A 13 5.89 -19.38 -12.00
CA SER A 13 4.52 -19.14 -11.52
C SER A 13 4.54 -19.30 -10.00
N ILE A 14 4.03 -18.29 -9.29
CA ILE A 14 3.76 -18.40 -7.86
C ILE A 14 2.80 -19.58 -7.66
N PRO A 15 3.04 -20.50 -6.71
CA PRO A 15 2.20 -21.67 -6.53
C PRO A 15 0.75 -21.26 -6.30
N ALA A 16 -0.19 -21.88 -7.03
CA ALA A 16 -1.61 -21.73 -6.76
C ALA A 16 -1.90 -22.26 -5.33
N ALA A 17 -2.41 -21.41 -4.47
CA ALA A 17 -2.79 -21.78 -3.13
C ALA A 17 -4.06 -22.64 -3.17
N ASP A 18 -4.11 -23.69 -2.35
CA ASP A 18 -5.28 -24.56 -2.22
C ASP A 18 -6.43 -23.80 -1.52
N ILE A 19 -7.48 -23.46 -2.29
CA ILE A 19 -8.54 -22.50 -1.88
C ILE A 19 -9.81 -23.24 -1.48
N SER A 20 -9.72 -24.48 -0.98
CA SER A 20 -10.91 -25.29 -0.69
C SER A 20 -11.83 -24.77 0.44
N SER A 21 -11.53 -23.58 1.05
CA SER A 21 -12.35 -22.97 2.10
C SER A 21 -12.27 -21.43 2.14
N SER A 22 -12.09 -20.77 0.99
CA SER A 22 -11.99 -19.30 0.97
C SER A 22 -13.32 -18.61 1.22
N PRO A 23 -13.41 -17.64 2.15
CA PRO A 23 -14.54 -16.72 2.24
C PRO A 23 -14.71 -15.94 0.92
N ALA A 24 -15.90 -15.39 0.70
CA ALA A 24 -16.27 -14.66 -0.50
C ALA A 24 -15.16 -13.66 -0.91
N GLN A 25 -14.66 -13.80 -2.15
CA GLN A 25 -13.73 -12.83 -2.72
C GLN A 25 -14.51 -11.60 -3.17
N PRO A 26 -13.96 -10.37 -3.06
CA PRO A 26 -14.58 -9.21 -3.69
C PRO A 26 -14.79 -9.51 -5.18
N GLY A 27 -16.03 -9.41 -5.67
CA GLY A 27 -16.45 -9.91 -6.98
C GLY A 27 -15.68 -9.39 -8.20
N HIS A 28 -14.81 -8.39 -7.99
CA HIS A 28 -14.05 -7.72 -9.04
C HIS A 28 -12.61 -8.24 -9.25
N TYR A 29 -12.09 -9.14 -8.41
CA TYR A 29 -10.70 -9.62 -8.49
C TYR A 29 -10.61 -11.13 -8.25
N ASP A 30 -9.69 -11.77 -8.96
CA ASP A 30 -9.32 -13.17 -8.74
C ASP A 30 -8.03 -13.24 -7.93
N PHE A 31 -8.14 -13.46 -6.64
CA PHE A 31 -7.00 -13.55 -5.72
C PHE A 31 -6.27 -14.90 -5.80
N SER A 32 -6.81 -15.87 -6.52
CA SER A 32 -6.20 -17.18 -6.67
C SER A 32 -5.09 -17.24 -7.71
N HIS A 33 -5.06 -16.28 -8.63
CA HIS A 33 -4.11 -16.26 -9.75
C HIS A 33 -3.46 -14.87 -9.91
N PRO A 34 -2.69 -14.37 -8.93
CA PRO A 34 -1.98 -13.12 -9.07
C PRO A 34 -0.92 -13.21 -10.16
N GLN A 35 -0.78 -12.14 -10.92
CA GLN A 35 0.42 -11.93 -11.73
C GLN A 35 1.44 -11.22 -10.82
N GLY A 36 2.63 -11.79 -10.65
CA GLY A 36 3.60 -11.22 -9.72
C GLY A 36 5.00 -11.17 -10.29
N ILE A 37 5.78 -10.23 -9.76
CA ILE A 37 7.22 -10.15 -9.93
C ILE A 37 7.88 -10.19 -8.55
N THR A 38 9.05 -10.82 -8.47
CA THR A 38 9.93 -10.74 -7.31
C THR A 38 10.68 -9.42 -7.36
N LEU A 39 10.71 -8.72 -6.23
CA LEU A 39 11.48 -7.49 -6.08
C LEU A 39 12.93 -7.81 -5.69
N GLY A 40 13.87 -6.92 -6.07
CA GLY A 40 15.27 -7.07 -5.71
C GLY A 40 15.57 -6.60 -4.28
N ASP A 41 16.77 -6.88 -3.80
CA ASP A 41 17.22 -6.64 -2.42
C ASP A 41 17.00 -5.20 -1.93
N ALA A 42 17.06 -4.20 -2.82
CA ALA A 42 16.84 -2.81 -2.47
C ALA A 42 15.40 -2.51 -2.01
N LEU A 43 14.46 -3.41 -2.33
CA LEU A 43 13.05 -3.35 -1.96
C LEU A 43 12.62 -4.59 -1.16
N HIS A 44 13.55 -5.19 -0.42
CA HIS A 44 13.24 -6.31 0.47
C HIS A 44 12.26 -5.91 1.57
N GLU A 45 12.43 -4.72 2.13
CA GLU A 45 11.54 -4.06 3.10
C GLU A 45 10.67 -3.01 2.37
N VAL A 46 9.99 -3.42 1.28
CA VAL A 46 9.08 -2.53 0.53
C VAL A 46 7.84 -2.24 1.36
N SER A 47 7.55 -0.98 1.60
CA SER A 47 6.31 -0.51 2.23
C SER A 47 5.34 0.02 1.16
N GLY A 48 5.22 1.32 1.00
CA GLY A 48 4.27 1.94 0.07
C GLY A 48 4.62 1.79 -1.40
N ILE A 49 3.59 1.76 -2.24
CA ILE A 49 3.70 1.74 -3.70
C ILE A 49 2.74 2.72 -4.35
N ALA A 50 3.16 3.36 -5.44
CA ALA A 50 2.33 4.27 -6.22
C ALA A 50 2.37 3.93 -7.72
N TYR A 51 1.20 3.70 -8.33
CA TYR A 51 1.09 3.48 -9.77
C TYR A 51 1.33 4.78 -10.54
N ILE A 52 2.23 4.75 -11.52
CA ILE A 52 2.52 5.90 -12.38
C ILE A 52 2.04 5.67 -13.81
N THR A 53 2.46 4.57 -14.41
CA THR A 53 2.08 4.19 -15.78
C THR A 53 1.96 2.67 -15.90
N SER A 54 1.47 2.17 -17.02
CA SER A 54 1.47 0.73 -17.32
C SER A 54 2.86 0.08 -17.34
N ARG A 55 3.93 0.88 -17.28
CA ARG A 55 5.33 0.43 -17.32
C ARG A 55 6.13 0.78 -16.08
N THR A 56 5.59 1.60 -15.18
CA THR A 56 6.34 2.14 -14.04
C THR A 56 5.47 2.21 -12.79
N MET A 57 5.96 1.61 -11.72
CA MET A 57 5.51 1.78 -10.35
C MET A 57 6.58 2.53 -9.57
N LEU A 58 6.20 3.40 -8.66
CA LEU A 58 7.12 3.89 -7.64
C LEU A 58 6.92 3.08 -6.37
N ALA A 59 8.01 2.95 -5.60
CA ALA A 59 8.00 2.34 -4.27
C ALA A 59 8.97 3.08 -3.35
N GLU A 60 8.74 2.98 -2.09
CA GLU A 60 9.73 3.32 -1.07
C GLU A 60 9.98 2.07 -0.18
N ASN A 61 10.97 2.12 0.66
CA ASN A 61 11.19 1.15 1.72
C ASN A 61 11.27 1.86 3.07
N ASP A 62 11.00 1.14 4.13
CA ASP A 62 10.82 1.65 5.48
C ASP A 62 12.03 2.41 6.06
N GLU A 63 13.26 2.11 5.60
CA GLU A 63 14.48 2.68 6.19
C GLU A 63 15.12 3.82 5.39
N GLN A 64 14.89 3.88 4.10
CA GLN A 64 15.70 4.73 3.21
C GLN A 64 14.88 5.93 2.72
N GLY A 65 15.41 7.12 2.86
CA GLY A 65 14.82 8.32 2.24
C GLY A 65 14.98 8.30 0.71
N ARG A 66 14.45 7.25 0.04
CA ARG A 66 14.54 7.03 -1.40
C ARG A 66 13.21 6.62 -2.00
N ILE A 67 12.95 7.11 -3.21
CA ILE A 67 11.88 6.65 -4.09
C ILE A 67 12.51 5.79 -5.17
N PHE A 68 12.06 4.55 -5.30
CA PHE A 68 12.53 3.59 -6.31
C PHE A 68 11.56 3.52 -7.47
N SER A 69 12.07 3.37 -8.70
CA SER A 69 11.27 3.15 -9.89
C SER A 69 11.32 1.69 -10.29
N ILE A 70 10.18 0.99 -10.20
CA ILE A 70 10.02 -0.41 -10.57
C ILE A 70 9.50 -0.49 -12.00
N PRO A 71 10.28 -1.03 -12.96
CA PRO A 71 9.79 -1.33 -14.31
C PRO A 71 8.84 -2.53 -14.27
N LEU A 72 7.59 -2.36 -14.70
CA LEU A 72 6.57 -3.43 -14.69
C LEU A 72 6.69 -4.41 -15.87
N ASP A 73 7.48 -4.07 -16.89
CA ASP A 73 7.69 -4.86 -18.11
C ASP A 73 9.02 -5.63 -18.13
N LEU A 74 9.84 -5.52 -17.10
CA LEU A 74 11.13 -6.19 -17.00
C LEU A 74 11.07 -7.44 -16.10
N PRO A 75 12.01 -8.41 -16.31
CA PRO A 75 12.07 -9.61 -15.48
C PRO A 75 12.60 -9.32 -14.07
N ASN A 76 12.33 -10.26 -13.17
CA ASN A 76 12.68 -10.26 -11.75
C ASN A 76 14.15 -9.92 -11.43
N ASN A 77 14.42 -9.45 -10.22
CA ASN A 77 15.76 -9.23 -9.62
C ASN A 77 16.63 -8.19 -10.34
N GLN A 78 16.15 -6.95 -10.42
CA GLN A 78 16.92 -5.87 -11.02
C GLN A 78 17.34 -4.81 -10.01
N SER A 79 18.39 -4.07 -10.34
CA SER A 79 18.68 -2.81 -9.70
C SER A 79 17.70 -1.76 -10.20
N TYR A 80 17.09 -1.02 -9.28
CA TYR A 80 16.12 0.03 -9.60
C TYR A 80 16.79 1.39 -9.66
N ALA A 81 16.37 2.22 -10.61
CA ALA A 81 16.64 3.64 -10.52
C ALA A 81 15.99 4.20 -9.26
N SER A 82 16.68 5.06 -8.54
CA SER A 82 16.13 5.67 -7.33
C SER A 82 16.54 7.13 -7.18
N VAL A 83 15.69 7.88 -6.51
CA VAL A 83 15.89 9.28 -6.16
C VAL A 83 15.99 9.39 -4.66
N ARG A 84 17.04 10.03 -4.15
CA ARG A 84 17.18 10.30 -2.72
C ARG A 84 16.48 11.62 -2.41
N PHE A 85 15.57 11.60 -1.44
CA PHE A 85 14.85 12.79 -1.00
C PHE A 85 15.11 13.12 0.48
N GLY A 86 15.62 12.18 1.26
CA GLY A 86 15.73 12.39 2.70
C GLY A 86 16.83 11.57 3.37
N LYS A 87 16.81 11.60 4.68
CA LYS A 87 17.60 10.74 5.56
C LYS A 87 16.82 9.47 5.87
N LYS A 88 17.46 8.53 6.55
CA LYS A 88 16.79 7.36 7.14
C LYS A 88 15.70 7.83 8.11
N ALA A 89 14.51 7.29 7.93
CA ALA A 89 13.36 7.42 8.80
C ALA A 89 12.46 6.19 8.56
N ASP A 90 11.46 6.04 9.34
CA ASP A 90 10.48 4.95 9.28
C ASP A 90 9.36 5.35 8.30
N TYR A 91 9.63 5.16 7.00
CA TYR A 91 8.68 5.51 5.92
C TYR A 91 7.71 4.36 5.70
N GLU A 92 6.42 4.67 5.53
CA GLU A 92 5.35 3.68 5.56
C GLU A 92 4.48 3.65 4.30
N ASP A 93 4.31 4.79 3.63
CA ASP A 93 3.48 4.85 2.42
C ASP A 93 3.87 6.01 1.51
N ILE A 94 3.53 5.87 0.22
CA ILE A 94 3.79 6.86 -0.82
C ILE A 94 2.55 7.14 -1.66
N VAL A 95 2.21 8.41 -1.79
CA VAL A 95 1.17 8.92 -2.71
C VAL A 95 1.80 9.85 -3.72
N VAL A 96 1.43 9.73 -4.98
CA VAL A 96 1.91 10.62 -6.05
C VAL A 96 0.73 11.39 -6.64
N ILE A 97 0.88 12.71 -6.69
CA ILE A 97 -0.08 13.63 -7.32
C ILE A 97 0.72 14.47 -8.32
N ASP A 98 0.44 14.31 -9.60
CA ASP A 98 1.18 14.94 -10.69
C ASP A 98 2.70 14.66 -10.62
N SER A 99 3.51 15.67 -10.31
CA SER A 99 4.98 15.56 -10.17
C SER A 99 5.47 15.55 -8.73
N THR A 100 4.57 15.55 -7.76
CA THR A 100 4.89 15.60 -6.33
C THR A 100 4.62 14.25 -5.68
N ALA A 101 5.60 13.72 -4.95
CA ALA A 101 5.43 12.55 -4.09
C ALA A 101 5.25 13.00 -2.64
N TYR A 102 4.30 12.37 -1.97
CA TYR A 102 4.04 12.54 -0.54
C TYR A 102 4.37 11.22 0.14
N LEU A 103 5.24 11.27 1.16
CA LEU A 103 5.66 10.10 1.92
C LEU A 103 5.09 10.22 3.34
N LEU A 104 4.56 9.14 3.86
CA LEU A 104 4.13 9.02 5.25
C LEU A 104 5.30 8.52 6.11
N ILE A 105 5.52 9.11 7.27
CA ILE A 105 6.40 8.57 8.32
C ILE A 105 5.51 7.96 9.40
N SER A 106 5.93 6.85 10.01
CA SER A 106 5.17 6.07 11.01
C SER A 106 4.59 6.92 12.15
N ASN A 107 5.24 8.00 12.51
CA ASN A 107 4.77 8.94 13.54
C ASN A 107 3.70 9.94 13.04
N GLY A 108 3.21 9.80 11.81
CA GLY A 108 2.21 10.67 11.18
C GLY A 108 2.78 11.93 10.52
N GLY A 109 4.09 11.97 10.28
CA GLY A 109 4.72 13.03 9.50
C GLY A 109 4.45 12.85 8.00
N ILE A 110 4.11 13.93 7.28
CA ILE A 110 4.00 13.95 5.82
C ILE A 110 5.18 14.69 5.24
N VAL A 111 5.95 14.00 4.39
CA VAL A 111 7.08 14.54 3.65
C VAL A 111 6.65 14.81 2.22
N GLU A 112 6.83 16.04 1.75
CA GLU A 112 6.60 16.45 0.37
C GLU A 112 7.91 16.45 -0.41
N VAL A 113 7.89 15.82 -1.59
CA VAL A 113 9.02 15.75 -2.52
C VAL A 113 8.53 16.26 -3.87
N ASP A 114 8.73 17.55 -4.09
CA ASP A 114 8.28 18.19 -5.32
C ASP A 114 9.24 17.90 -6.48
N ASN A 115 8.69 17.69 -7.67
CA ASN A 115 9.46 17.36 -8.87
C ASN A 115 10.47 16.19 -8.67
N PHE A 116 10.06 15.12 -8.02
CA PHE A 116 10.91 13.98 -7.66
C PHE A 116 11.70 13.38 -8.82
N ALA A 117 11.27 13.55 -10.07
CA ALA A 117 11.97 13.05 -11.26
C ALA A 117 13.12 13.95 -11.73
N LYS A 118 13.45 15.04 -11.04
CA LYS A 118 14.38 16.08 -11.49
C LYS A 118 15.87 15.69 -11.42
N GLY A 119 16.20 14.67 -10.63
CA GLY A 119 17.59 14.23 -10.47
C GLY A 119 17.72 13.12 -9.44
N PRO A 120 18.94 12.62 -9.20
CA PRO A 120 19.18 11.53 -8.26
C PRO A 120 19.06 11.96 -6.78
N ASP A 121 19.12 13.25 -6.51
CA ASP A 121 18.95 13.87 -5.21
C ASP A 121 18.01 15.07 -5.35
N VAL A 122 16.93 15.10 -4.59
CA VAL A 122 15.93 16.17 -4.59
C VAL A 122 15.65 16.63 -3.15
N PRO A 123 15.34 17.92 -2.94
CA PRO A 123 14.95 18.41 -1.63
C PRO A 123 13.57 17.89 -1.24
N SER A 124 13.34 17.76 0.06
CA SER A 124 12.05 17.44 0.63
C SER A 124 11.72 18.30 1.84
N GLU A 125 10.46 18.43 2.18
CA GLU A 125 9.96 19.19 3.32
C GLU A 125 8.94 18.36 4.11
N ILE A 126 9.00 18.41 5.46
CA ILE A 126 7.92 17.91 6.30
C ILE A 126 6.83 18.97 6.34
N ILE A 127 5.71 18.71 5.70
CA ILE A 127 4.60 19.66 5.52
C ILE A 127 3.48 19.51 6.55
N GLY A 128 3.48 18.40 7.28
CA GLY A 128 2.46 18.11 8.29
C GLY A 128 2.94 17.08 9.29
N GLN A 129 2.33 17.12 10.49
CA GLN A 129 2.59 16.18 11.55
C GLN A 129 1.34 15.99 12.40
N ILE A 130 0.88 14.75 12.55
CA ILE A 130 -0.20 14.44 13.49
C ILE A 130 0.33 14.56 14.91
N ALA A 131 -0.34 15.35 15.73
CA ALA A 131 0.03 15.51 17.13
C ALA A 131 -0.31 14.22 17.91
N GLY A 132 0.59 13.86 18.83
CA GLY A 132 0.38 12.73 19.74
C GLY A 132 1.62 11.85 19.87
N LYS A 133 1.91 11.41 21.09
CA LYS A 133 2.96 10.42 21.35
C LYS A 133 2.36 9.02 21.28
N LYS A 134 3.10 8.05 20.75
CA LYS A 134 2.72 6.64 20.64
C LYS A 134 1.60 6.34 19.62
N ASN A 135 1.45 7.15 18.60
CA ASN A 135 0.63 6.82 17.46
C ASN A 135 1.50 6.24 16.35
N GLU A 136 1.02 5.20 15.71
CA GLU A 136 1.65 4.55 14.55
C GLU A 136 0.68 4.62 13.35
N PHE A 137 1.19 5.05 12.22
CA PHE A 137 0.45 5.22 10.97
C PHE A 137 1.21 4.50 9.87
N GLU A 138 0.55 3.64 9.12
CA GLU A 138 1.18 2.88 8.02
C GLU A 138 0.48 3.04 6.68
N SER A 139 -0.63 3.76 6.61
CA SER A 139 -1.36 3.86 5.35
C SER A 139 -1.82 5.28 5.06
N MET A 140 -1.66 5.68 3.80
CA MET A 140 -2.05 6.99 3.31
C MET A 140 -2.59 6.89 1.88
N TYR A 141 -3.70 7.55 1.58
CA TYR A 141 -4.19 7.66 0.21
C TYR A 141 -4.67 9.08 -0.09
N TYR A 142 -4.73 9.40 -1.39
CA TYR A 142 -5.28 10.68 -1.85
C TYR A 142 -6.76 10.56 -2.17
N ASP A 143 -7.57 11.43 -1.57
CA ASP A 143 -8.97 11.63 -1.94
C ASP A 143 -9.11 12.94 -2.70
N LYS A 144 -9.25 12.82 -4.02
CA LYS A 144 -9.41 13.95 -4.93
C LYS A 144 -10.68 14.75 -4.65
N SER A 145 -11.73 14.14 -4.12
CA SER A 145 -13.03 14.80 -3.90
C SER A 145 -12.94 15.88 -2.82
N VAL A 146 -12.00 15.73 -1.89
CA VAL A 146 -11.74 16.69 -0.80
C VAL A 146 -10.32 17.30 -0.88
N ASN A 147 -9.59 17.04 -1.97
CA ASN A 147 -8.21 17.49 -2.19
C ASN A 147 -7.30 17.26 -0.97
N SER A 148 -7.29 16.05 -0.45
CA SER A 148 -6.62 15.76 0.82
C SER A 148 -5.93 14.40 0.80
N LEU A 149 -4.84 14.30 1.56
CA LEU A 149 -4.26 13.02 1.95
C LEU A 149 -5.01 12.51 3.17
N ILE A 150 -5.41 11.25 3.13
CA ILE A 150 -6.08 10.57 4.23
C ILE A 150 -5.12 9.56 4.82
N VAL A 151 -4.84 9.70 6.12
CA VAL A 151 -3.88 8.88 6.86
C VAL A 151 -4.64 8.03 7.87
N LEU A 152 -4.45 6.71 7.81
CA LEU A 152 -5.10 5.77 8.72
C LEU A 152 -4.16 5.40 9.87
N CYS A 153 -4.72 5.33 11.04
CA CYS A 153 -4.01 4.84 12.21
C CYS A 153 -3.90 3.30 12.18
N LYS A 154 -2.68 2.78 12.34
CA LYS A 154 -2.41 1.38 12.63
C LYS A 154 -2.68 1.06 14.09
N SER A 155 -2.13 1.90 14.98
CA SER A 155 -2.24 1.79 16.43
C SER A 155 -2.12 3.18 17.06
N CYS A 156 -3.22 3.70 17.59
CA CYS A 156 -3.27 5.03 18.18
C CYS A 156 -3.76 4.99 19.62
N HIS A 157 -3.12 5.78 20.47
CA HIS A 157 -3.31 5.75 21.91
C HIS A 157 -4.74 6.02 22.40
N HIS A 158 -5.53 6.77 21.63
CA HIS A 158 -6.92 7.09 21.96
C HIS A 158 -7.94 6.12 21.33
N GLU A 159 -7.47 5.18 20.49
CA GLU A 159 -8.31 4.11 19.97
C GLU A 159 -8.40 3.01 21.04
N ASN A 160 -9.60 2.74 21.47
CA ASN A 160 -9.88 1.47 22.11
C ASN A 160 -9.81 0.40 21.01
N ASP A 161 -9.68 -0.88 21.36
CA ASP A 161 -9.73 -1.99 20.37
C ASP A 161 -11.11 -2.11 19.67
N GLU A 162 -11.83 -1.01 19.52
CA GLU A 162 -13.16 -0.93 18.93
C GLU A 162 -13.17 -0.26 17.56
N ILE A 163 -12.23 0.66 17.29
CA ILE A 163 -12.20 1.46 16.06
C ILE A 163 -10.79 1.62 15.51
N ARG A 164 -10.70 1.97 14.21
CA ARG A 164 -9.51 2.58 13.61
C ARG A 164 -9.90 3.93 13.02
N THR A 165 -9.08 4.93 13.24
CA THR A 165 -9.35 6.31 12.86
C THR A 165 -8.57 6.73 11.62
N ALA A 166 -9.18 7.59 10.82
CA ALA A 166 -8.55 8.25 9.70
C ALA A 166 -8.48 9.77 9.94
N TYR A 167 -7.38 10.36 9.55
CA TYR A 167 -7.11 11.79 9.65
C TYR A 167 -6.98 12.39 8.27
N ARG A 168 -7.43 13.63 8.10
CA ARG A 168 -7.37 14.37 6.85
C ARG A 168 -6.30 15.45 6.90
N PHE A 169 -5.36 15.38 5.96
CA PHE A 169 -4.42 16.46 5.68
C PHE A 169 -4.89 17.22 4.43
N ASP A 170 -5.30 18.46 4.60
CA ASP A 170 -5.75 19.33 3.52
C ASP A 170 -4.55 19.88 2.76
N LEU A 171 -4.44 19.56 1.46
CA LEU A 171 -3.32 19.95 0.61
C LEU A 171 -3.31 21.45 0.29
N THR A 172 -4.47 22.12 0.34
CA THR A 172 -4.56 23.55 0.10
C THR A 172 -4.11 24.34 1.34
N GLU A 173 -4.61 23.93 2.51
CA GLU A 173 -4.30 24.56 3.78
C GLU A 173 -2.94 24.09 4.36
N ARG A 174 -2.39 22.99 3.82
CA ARG A 174 -1.15 22.32 4.28
C ARG A 174 -1.18 21.99 5.78
N LYS A 175 -2.31 21.46 6.25
CA LYS A 175 -2.49 21.10 7.66
C LYS A 175 -3.45 19.93 7.86
N PHE A 176 -3.28 19.23 8.96
CA PHE A 176 -4.27 18.26 9.43
C PHE A 176 -5.52 18.96 9.96
N SER A 177 -6.68 18.33 9.76
CA SER A 177 -7.91 18.72 10.43
C SER A 177 -7.81 18.44 11.94
N ASP A 178 -8.46 19.29 12.75
CA ASP A 178 -8.44 19.14 14.23
C ASP A 178 -9.26 17.93 14.71
N SER A 179 -10.08 17.35 13.85
CA SER A 179 -10.95 16.22 14.18
C SER A 179 -10.65 15.01 13.31
N VAL A 180 -11.00 13.83 13.83
CA VAL A 180 -11.05 12.58 13.07
C VAL A 180 -11.93 12.76 11.84
N PHE A 181 -11.44 12.30 10.68
CA PHE A 181 -12.16 12.40 9.41
C PHE A 181 -13.27 11.35 9.30
N TYR A 182 -12.92 10.09 9.62
CA TYR A 182 -13.87 9.00 9.83
C TYR A 182 -13.26 7.93 10.75
N SER A 183 -14.11 6.98 11.17
CA SER A 183 -13.67 5.80 11.94
C SER A 183 -14.23 4.54 11.31
N ILE A 184 -13.48 3.45 11.42
CA ILE A 184 -13.82 2.11 10.97
C ILE A 184 -14.12 1.27 12.20
N SER A 185 -15.29 0.65 12.27
CA SER A 185 -15.73 -0.20 13.38
C SER A 185 -15.13 -1.61 13.28
N LEU A 186 -14.39 -2.05 14.30
CA LEU A 186 -13.91 -3.42 14.39
C LEU A 186 -15.06 -4.42 14.61
N ALA A 187 -16.13 -4.01 15.30
CA ALA A 187 -17.32 -4.82 15.46
C ALA A 187 -18.00 -5.14 14.12
N ASP A 188 -18.03 -4.17 13.18
CA ASP A 188 -18.59 -4.39 11.85
C ASP A 188 -17.71 -5.36 11.02
N ILE A 189 -16.37 -5.25 11.14
CA ILE A 189 -15.44 -6.20 10.51
C ILE A 189 -15.66 -7.61 11.07
N ALA A 190 -15.72 -7.74 12.41
CA ALA A 190 -15.96 -9.00 13.11
C ALA A 190 -17.30 -9.65 12.69
N ALA A 191 -18.35 -8.85 12.58
CA ALA A 191 -19.68 -9.31 12.14
C ALA A 191 -19.66 -9.85 10.70
N LYS A 192 -18.93 -9.18 9.79
CA LYS A 192 -18.79 -9.63 8.39
C LYS A 192 -18.04 -10.96 8.26
N LEU A 193 -17.08 -11.23 9.13
CA LEU A 193 -16.32 -12.48 9.17
C LEU A 193 -16.95 -13.57 10.04
N ASN A 194 -17.96 -13.21 10.83
CA ASN A 194 -18.48 -14.06 11.92
C ASN A 194 -17.37 -14.56 12.85
N ASP A 195 -16.42 -13.68 13.18
CA ASP A 195 -15.26 -13.95 14.01
C ASP A 195 -15.00 -12.76 14.95
N GLN A 196 -15.07 -12.98 16.26
CA GLN A 196 -14.88 -11.93 17.27
C GLN A 196 -13.39 -11.71 17.63
N ASN A 197 -12.49 -12.59 17.17
CA ASN A 197 -11.06 -12.52 17.50
C ASN A 197 -10.24 -11.94 16.34
N ILE A 198 -10.78 -10.95 15.65
CA ILE A 198 -10.07 -10.30 14.55
C ILE A 198 -8.92 -9.43 15.06
N LYS A 199 -7.87 -9.36 14.24
CA LYS A 199 -6.82 -8.34 14.38
C LYS A 199 -6.88 -7.48 13.10
N PHE A 200 -7.13 -6.20 13.28
CA PHE A 200 -7.17 -5.27 12.16
C PHE A 200 -6.31 -4.04 12.49
N HIS A 201 -5.16 -4.01 11.85
CA HIS A 201 -4.16 -2.94 11.91
C HIS A 201 -3.85 -2.53 10.47
N PRO A 202 -4.39 -1.39 9.99
CA PRO A 202 -4.17 -0.93 8.63
C PRO A 202 -2.68 -0.82 8.29
N SER A 203 -2.22 -1.56 7.28
CA SER A 203 -0.86 -1.50 6.75
C SER A 203 -0.80 -0.83 5.38
N ALA A 204 -1.88 -0.86 4.61
CA ALA A 204 -1.99 -0.13 3.36
C ALA A 204 -3.44 0.26 3.09
N ALA A 205 -3.66 1.38 2.40
CA ALA A 205 -4.98 1.80 1.96
C ALA A 205 -4.94 2.51 0.61
N ALA A 206 -5.97 2.30 -0.22
CA ALA A 206 -6.11 3.01 -1.49
C ALA A 206 -7.59 3.24 -1.84
N LEU A 207 -7.88 4.38 -2.45
CA LEU A 207 -9.19 4.68 -3.02
C LEU A 207 -9.29 4.08 -4.42
N HIS A 208 -10.28 3.21 -4.62
CA HIS A 208 -10.50 2.56 -5.92
C HIS A 208 -11.06 3.57 -6.94
N PRO A 209 -10.39 3.74 -8.10
CA PRO A 209 -10.69 4.83 -9.03
C PRO A 209 -12.05 4.74 -9.73
N ILE A 210 -12.64 3.53 -9.80
CA ILE A 210 -13.91 3.28 -10.48
C ILE A 210 -15.05 3.10 -9.47
N LEU A 211 -14.81 2.32 -8.40
CA LEU A 211 -15.86 1.96 -7.44
C LEU A 211 -16.09 3.05 -6.39
N ASN A 212 -15.14 3.98 -6.22
CA ASN A 212 -15.16 5.00 -5.18
C ASN A 212 -15.32 4.40 -3.77
N LYS A 213 -14.59 3.30 -3.53
CA LYS A 213 -14.51 2.58 -2.25
C LYS A 213 -13.07 2.55 -1.78
N ILE A 214 -12.88 2.51 -0.47
CA ILE A 214 -11.56 2.43 0.13
C ILE A 214 -11.26 0.95 0.39
N TYR A 215 -10.16 0.47 -0.16
CA TYR A 215 -9.59 -0.85 0.10
C TYR A 215 -8.48 -0.68 1.13
N ILE A 216 -8.52 -1.46 2.19
CA ILE A 216 -7.59 -1.37 3.32
C ILE A 216 -7.06 -2.76 3.61
N ILE A 217 -5.75 -2.89 3.67
CA ILE A 217 -5.06 -4.13 4.03
C ILE A 217 -4.62 -4.07 5.49
N SER A 218 -4.70 -5.19 6.17
CA SER A 218 -4.09 -5.43 7.47
C SER A 218 -3.15 -6.63 7.38
N SER A 219 -1.86 -6.37 7.41
CA SER A 219 -0.82 -7.41 7.32
C SER A 219 -0.88 -8.38 8.49
N ILE A 220 -1.04 -7.89 9.73
CA ILE A 220 -1.10 -8.72 10.95
C ILE A 220 -2.34 -9.62 10.95
N GLY A 221 -3.50 -9.13 10.58
CA GLY A 221 -4.75 -9.90 10.59
C GLY A 221 -5.00 -10.69 9.31
N LYS A 222 -4.18 -10.50 8.27
CA LYS A 222 -4.39 -11.02 6.91
C LYS A 222 -5.80 -10.73 6.41
N LEU A 223 -6.19 -9.48 6.53
CA LEU A 223 -7.52 -9.00 6.14
C LEU A 223 -7.41 -7.96 5.03
N MET A 224 -8.36 -8.00 4.12
CA MET A 224 -8.71 -6.88 3.27
C MET A 224 -10.11 -6.41 3.66
N VAL A 225 -10.24 -5.14 4.00
CA VAL A 225 -11.50 -4.49 4.38
C VAL A 225 -11.84 -3.45 3.32
N ILE A 226 -13.05 -3.50 2.80
CA ILE A 226 -13.56 -2.54 1.83
C ILE A 226 -14.63 -1.69 2.52
N THR A 227 -14.45 -0.37 2.47
CA THR A 227 -15.37 0.59 3.07
C THR A 227 -15.89 1.58 2.03
N ASP A 228 -16.97 2.26 2.35
CA ASP A 228 -17.30 3.51 1.66
C ASP A 228 -16.31 4.62 2.06
N THR A 229 -16.43 5.80 1.44
CA THR A 229 -15.53 6.95 1.71
C THR A 229 -15.74 7.60 3.09
N ARG A 230 -16.63 7.05 3.92
CA ARG A 230 -16.89 7.47 5.31
C ARG A 230 -16.50 6.41 6.33
N GLY A 231 -15.81 5.35 5.91
CA GLY A 231 -15.32 4.29 6.78
C GLY A 231 -16.36 3.23 7.15
N LYS A 232 -17.57 3.25 6.55
CA LYS A 232 -18.58 2.20 6.76
C LYS A 232 -18.11 0.91 6.08
N VAL A 233 -17.96 -0.16 6.85
CA VAL A 233 -17.52 -1.47 6.36
C VAL A 233 -18.59 -2.09 5.45
N GLU A 234 -18.22 -2.41 4.22
CA GLU A 234 -19.09 -3.03 3.24
C GLU A 234 -18.72 -4.49 2.99
N GLU A 235 -17.45 -4.78 2.80
CA GLU A 235 -16.93 -6.12 2.54
C GLU A 235 -15.68 -6.38 3.37
N VAL A 236 -15.47 -7.64 3.75
CA VAL A 236 -14.26 -8.10 4.44
C VAL A 236 -13.88 -9.47 3.89
N MET A 237 -12.59 -9.66 3.62
CA MET A 237 -12.06 -10.96 3.20
C MET A 237 -10.77 -11.30 3.95
N ARG A 238 -10.53 -12.60 4.13
CA ARG A 238 -9.23 -13.10 4.59
C ARG A 238 -8.29 -13.26 3.42
N MET A 239 -7.09 -12.75 3.55
CA MET A 239 -6.01 -12.91 2.58
C MET A 239 -5.26 -14.21 2.85
N ASN A 240 -4.88 -14.92 1.78
CA ASN A 240 -4.12 -16.16 1.89
C ASN A 240 -2.67 -15.87 2.34
N GLU A 241 -2.25 -16.40 3.47
CA GLU A 241 -0.92 -16.16 4.06
C GLU A 241 0.24 -16.55 3.14
N ASN A 242 0.06 -17.56 2.27
CA ASN A 242 1.11 -17.99 1.33
C ASN A 242 1.33 -17.01 0.17
N ALA A 243 0.30 -16.27 -0.23
CA ALA A 243 0.38 -15.27 -1.30
C ALA A 243 0.63 -13.85 -0.75
N PHE A 244 0.24 -13.62 0.50
CA PHE A 244 0.32 -12.32 1.18
C PHE A 244 1.09 -12.46 2.49
N ASN A 245 2.42 -12.66 2.37
CA ASN A 245 3.29 -12.87 3.53
C ASN A 245 3.27 -11.66 4.47
N GLN A 246 3.67 -10.49 3.97
CA GLN A 246 3.60 -9.19 4.65
C GLN A 246 3.13 -8.13 3.64
N PRO A 247 1.82 -8.01 3.39
CA PRO A 247 1.30 -7.02 2.45
C PRO A 247 1.32 -5.62 3.09
N GLU A 248 2.16 -4.73 2.56
CA GLU A 248 2.41 -3.40 3.11
C GLU A 248 2.10 -2.25 2.14
N GLY A 249 1.98 -2.51 0.85
CA GLY A 249 1.60 -1.48 -0.11
C GLY A 249 0.39 -1.85 -0.95
N LEU A 250 -0.45 -0.87 -1.28
CA LEU A 250 -1.65 -1.04 -2.09
C LEU A 250 -1.85 0.17 -3.00
N THR A 251 -2.03 -0.08 -4.29
CA THR A 251 -2.40 0.99 -5.24
C THR A 251 -3.26 0.45 -6.38
N PHE A 252 -3.92 1.35 -7.09
CA PHE A 252 -4.72 1.03 -8.27
C PHE A 252 -4.21 1.75 -9.51
N ALA A 253 -4.25 1.06 -10.64
CA ALA A 253 -4.19 1.70 -11.94
C ALA A 253 -5.55 2.38 -12.28
N PRO A 254 -5.58 3.36 -13.18
CA PRO A 254 -6.83 4.04 -13.55
C PRO A 254 -7.92 3.13 -14.13
N ASN A 255 -7.54 1.99 -14.70
CA ASN A 255 -8.47 0.97 -15.21
C ASN A 255 -9.02 0.04 -14.12
N GLY A 256 -8.65 0.25 -12.86
CA GLY A 256 -9.06 -0.56 -11.72
C GLY A 256 -8.13 -1.73 -11.39
N ASP A 257 -7.10 -2.02 -12.20
CA ASP A 257 -6.13 -3.08 -11.83
C ASP A 257 -5.49 -2.75 -10.49
N MET A 258 -5.51 -3.71 -9.56
CA MET A 258 -4.97 -3.55 -8.21
C MET A 258 -3.56 -4.11 -8.13
N TYR A 259 -2.71 -3.43 -7.38
CA TYR A 259 -1.35 -3.86 -7.09
C TYR A 259 -1.13 -3.90 -5.58
N ILE A 260 -0.48 -4.96 -5.11
CA ILE A 260 -0.12 -5.17 -3.70
C ILE A 260 1.35 -5.53 -3.62
N SER A 261 2.13 -4.81 -2.81
CA SER A 261 3.48 -5.21 -2.43
C SER A 261 3.46 -6.08 -1.18
N ASN A 262 4.39 -7.02 -1.11
CA ASN A 262 4.69 -7.78 0.10
C ASN A 262 6.16 -7.61 0.43
N GLU A 263 6.46 -7.32 1.66
CA GLU A 263 7.84 -7.42 2.18
C GLU A 263 8.38 -8.83 2.08
N GLY A 264 9.70 -8.93 1.98
CA GLY A 264 10.41 -10.19 1.90
C GLY A 264 10.37 -11.00 3.18
N GLY A 265 10.54 -10.38 4.32
CA GLY A 265 10.65 -11.06 5.60
C GLY A 265 11.67 -12.20 5.55
N ALA A 266 11.23 -13.44 5.72
CA ALA A 266 12.10 -14.63 5.57
C ALA A 266 12.23 -15.12 4.09
N GLY A 267 11.54 -14.50 3.14
CA GLY A 267 11.51 -14.89 1.72
C GLY A 267 11.94 -13.75 0.79
N GLU A 268 11.28 -13.65 -0.34
CA GLU A 268 11.51 -12.61 -1.35
C GLU A 268 10.34 -11.59 -1.32
N ALA A 269 10.66 -10.31 -1.38
CA ALA A 269 9.64 -9.28 -1.57
C ALA A 269 8.98 -9.43 -2.95
N THR A 270 7.69 -9.15 -3.03
CA THR A 270 6.92 -9.34 -4.26
C THR A 270 6.01 -8.15 -4.54
N LEU A 271 5.75 -7.93 -5.82
CA LEU A 271 4.69 -7.04 -6.30
C LEU A 271 3.67 -7.88 -7.08
N LEU A 272 2.45 -7.94 -6.57
CA LEU A 272 1.34 -8.71 -7.14
C LEU A 272 0.37 -7.80 -7.88
N LYS A 273 -0.08 -8.23 -9.04
CA LYS A 273 -1.10 -7.56 -9.85
C LYS A 273 -2.36 -8.41 -9.93
N PHE A 274 -3.51 -7.79 -9.74
CA PHE A 274 -4.86 -8.35 -9.89
C PHE A 274 -5.62 -7.55 -10.94
N THR A 275 -6.03 -8.21 -12.02
CA THR A 275 -6.79 -7.56 -13.08
C THR A 275 -8.22 -7.28 -12.61
N TYR A 276 -8.68 -6.05 -12.82
CA TYR A 276 -10.05 -5.63 -12.53
C TYR A 276 -11.05 -6.30 -13.48
N LYS A 277 -12.13 -6.83 -12.91
CA LYS A 277 -13.29 -7.38 -13.64
C LYS A 277 -14.50 -6.52 -13.31
N PRO A 278 -15.05 -5.75 -14.27
CA PRO A 278 -16.20 -4.88 -14.07
C PRO A 278 -17.46 -5.60 -13.58
#